data_0e8d5bc38cd591fe1e4eef26c1dc2ef5
#
_entry.id   0e8d5bc38cd591fe1e4eef26c1dc2ef5
#
_cell.length_a   1.000
_cell.length_b   1.000
_cell.length_c   1.000
_cell.angle_alpha   90.00
_cell.angle_beta   90.00
_cell.angle_gamma   90.00
#
_symmetry.space_group_name_H-M   'P 1'
#
loop_
_entity.id
_entity.type
_entity.pdbx_description
1 polymer ?
#
loop_
_entity_poly.entity_id
_entity_poly.type
_entity_poly.pdbx_seq_one_letter_code
_entity_poly.pdbx_strand_id
1 'polypeptide(L)'
;MIVIAIIGIVAAFAYPKVNFTQFRVDAAARTVRVALQNAERLAVTRQYDVVVSFDTVNSRIRILEDNNNNATVDAGEHVIYAPLEDSVHFSVPPTGISGSVGGPINGGTIKTVDGMPTLIFHRDGAASSDADIYITSKRASSDDYRCVRVIQSTGRTLWWRYLNGTWEQASL
;
A
#
# COMPACT_ATOMS: atom_id res chain seq x y z
N MET A 1 11.28 -21.40 -46.50
CA MET A 1 10.14 -21.90 -45.71
C MET A 1 10.55 -22.48 -44.35
N ILE A 2 11.55 -23.37 -44.28
CA ILE A 2 11.99 -23.97 -42.98
C ILE A 2 12.47 -22.93 -41.96
N VAL A 3 13.20 -21.89 -42.38
CA VAL A 3 13.73 -20.85 -41.49
C VAL A 3 12.60 -20.06 -40.79
N ILE A 4 11.51 -19.75 -41.48
CA ILE A 4 10.36 -19.04 -40.92
C ILE A 4 9.66 -19.90 -39.87
N ALA A 5 9.55 -21.23 -40.10
CA ALA A 5 8.97 -22.14 -39.13
C ALA A 5 9.83 -22.25 -37.85
N ILE A 6 11.15 -22.27 -38.00
CA ILE A 6 12.07 -22.31 -36.85
C ILE A 6 11.97 -20.99 -36.03
N ILE A 7 11.93 -19.83 -36.68
CA ILE A 7 11.76 -18.54 -36.02
C ILE A 7 10.41 -18.48 -35.29
N GLY A 8 9.33 -18.99 -35.88
CA GLY A 8 8.02 -19.06 -35.25
C GLY A 8 8.00 -19.93 -33.97
N ILE A 9 8.67 -21.07 -34.01
CA ILE A 9 8.79 -21.98 -32.86
C ILE A 9 9.63 -21.32 -31.75
N VAL A 10 10.78 -20.74 -32.09
CA VAL A 10 11.64 -20.06 -31.12
C VAL A 10 10.92 -18.85 -30.50
N ALA A 11 10.20 -18.08 -31.30
CA ALA A 11 9.40 -16.96 -30.80
C ALA A 11 8.28 -17.41 -29.85
N ALA A 12 7.64 -18.55 -30.11
CA ALA A 12 6.61 -19.13 -29.24
C ALA A 12 7.17 -19.57 -27.87
N PHE A 13 8.39 -20.08 -27.82
CA PHE A 13 9.07 -20.43 -26.56
C PHE A 13 9.69 -19.22 -25.85
N ALA A 14 10.06 -18.19 -26.59
CA ALA A 14 10.64 -16.96 -26.03
C ALA A 14 9.58 -15.99 -25.47
N TYR A 15 8.27 -16.30 -25.61
CA TYR A 15 7.24 -15.48 -24.99
C TYR A 15 7.42 -15.61 -23.47
N PRO A 16 8.04 -14.60 -22.80
CA PRO A 16 8.25 -14.69 -21.37
C PRO A 16 6.86 -14.74 -20.73
N LYS A 17 6.61 -15.70 -19.82
CA LYS A 17 5.45 -15.69 -18.93
C LYS A 17 5.64 -14.54 -17.92
N VAL A 18 5.69 -13.31 -18.43
CA VAL A 18 5.79 -12.12 -17.59
C VAL A 18 4.48 -12.02 -16.82
N ASN A 19 4.56 -12.22 -15.53
CA ASN A 19 3.41 -12.10 -14.66
C ASN A 19 3.12 -10.61 -14.40
N PHE A 20 2.51 -9.95 -15.39
CA PHE A 20 2.17 -8.52 -15.31
C PHE A 20 1.36 -8.17 -14.05
N THR A 21 0.64 -9.15 -13.49
CA THR A 21 -0.14 -8.93 -12.26
C THR A 21 0.76 -8.66 -11.07
N GLN A 22 1.84 -9.42 -10.90
CA GLN A 22 2.80 -9.18 -9.81
C GLN A 22 3.47 -7.82 -9.94
N PHE A 23 3.85 -7.41 -11.17
CA PHE A 23 4.40 -6.07 -11.40
C PHE A 23 3.44 -4.95 -10.99
N ARG A 24 2.14 -5.08 -11.31
CA ARG A 24 1.13 -4.09 -10.92
C ARG A 24 0.96 -4.02 -9.40
N VAL A 25 0.93 -5.15 -8.73
CA VAL A 25 0.82 -5.18 -7.27
C VAL A 25 2.08 -4.64 -6.60
N ASP A 26 3.27 -4.92 -7.14
CA ASP A 26 4.52 -4.34 -6.68
C ASP A 26 4.54 -2.81 -6.89
N ALA A 27 4.06 -2.32 -8.02
CA ALA A 27 3.92 -0.89 -8.29
C ALA A 27 2.95 -0.23 -7.31
N ALA A 28 1.79 -0.84 -7.06
CA ALA A 28 0.83 -0.35 -6.08
C ALA A 28 1.40 -0.30 -4.65
N ALA A 29 2.13 -1.34 -4.23
CA ALA A 29 2.79 -1.35 -2.93
C ALA A 29 3.84 -0.22 -2.79
N ARG A 30 4.58 0.07 -3.86
CA ARG A 30 5.50 1.21 -3.90
C ARG A 30 4.74 2.54 -3.81
N THR A 31 3.63 2.69 -4.53
CA THR A 31 2.77 3.89 -4.47
C THR A 31 2.28 4.12 -3.04
N VAL A 32 1.76 3.08 -2.37
CA VAL A 32 1.33 3.17 -0.96
C VAL A 32 2.50 3.59 -0.07
N ARG A 33 3.66 2.94 -0.21
CA ARG A 33 4.84 3.26 0.59
C ARG A 33 5.29 4.71 0.40
N VAL A 34 5.39 5.16 -0.86
CA VAL A 34 5.77 6.55 -1.18
C VAL A 34 4.76 7.55 -0.62
N ALA A 35 3.46 7.25 -0.71
CA ALA A 35 2.41 8.08 -0.15
C ALA A 35 2.55 8.24 1.37
N LEU A 36 2.81 7.14 2.09
CA LEU A 36 3.02 7.15 3.54
C LEU A 36 4.30 7.92 3.94
N GLN A 37 5.41 7.70 3.25
CA GLN A 37 6.66 8.41 3.48
C GLN A 37 6.53 9.92 3.20
N ASN A 38 5.77 10.29 2.18
CA ASN A 38 5.48 11.69 1.89
C ASN A 38 4.61 12.30 2.98
N ALA A 39 3.60 11.57 3.49
CA ALA A 39 2.74 12.02 4.57
C ALA A 39 3.54 12.25 5.87
N GLU A 40 4.39 11.31 6.26
CA GLU A 40 5.32 11.45 7.39
C GLU A 40 6.21 12.69 7.24
N ARG A 41 6.85 12.84 6.07
CA ARG A 41 7.70 14.01 5.80
C ARG A 41 6.94 15.33 5.83
N LEU A 42 5.70 15.35 5.29
CA LEU A 42 4.84 16.53 5.33
C LEU A 42 4.49 16.90 6.77
N ALA A 43 4.11 15.93 7.61
CA ALA A 43 3.80 16.17 9.00
C ALA A 43 4.96 16.82 9.75
N VAL A 44 6.17 16.29 9.59
CA VAL A 44 7.39 16.84 10.21
C VAL A 44 7.73 18.23 9.66
N THR A 45 7.64 18.42 8.33
CA THR A 45 8.03 19.69 7.69
C THR A 45 7.03 20.80 7.97
N ARG A 46 5.75 20.50 7.95
CA ARG A 46 4.65 21.45 8.11
C ARG A 46 4.26 21.70 9.57
N GLN A 47 4.69 20.82 10.49
CA GLN A 47 4.42 20.88 11.93
C GLN A 47 2.94 20.78 12.31
N TYR A 48 2.14 20.05 11.50
CA TYR A 48 0.77 19.66 11.78
C TYR A 48 0.54 18.18 11.47
N ASP A 49 -0.60 17.65 11.86
CA ASP A 49 -0.94 16.25 11.60
C ASP A 49 -1.28 16.05 10.11
N VAL A 50 -0.84 14.92 9.55
CA VAL A 50 -1.21 14.49 8.20
C VAL A 50 -2.01 13.21 8.30
N VAL A 51 -3.24 13.26 7.83
CA VAL A 51 -4.23 12.18 7.92
C VAL A 51 -4.25 11.38 6.63
N VAL A 52 -3.88 10.10 6.72
CA VAL A 52 -3.86 9.17 5.59
C VAL A 52 -5.00 8.19 5.72
N SER A 53 -6.02 8.31 4.86
CA SER A 53 -7.19 7.43 4.86
C SER A 53 -7.16 6.49 3.66
N PHE A 54 -7.56 5.24 3.89
CA PHE A 54 -7.55 4.19 2.88
C PHE A 54 -8.97 3.97 2.37
N ASP A 55 -9.28 4.51 1.19
CA ASP A 55 -10.56 4.31 0.52
C ASP A 55 -10.55 2.91 -0.15
N THR A 56 -11.04 1.92 0.58
CA THR A 56 -11.05 0.53 0.14
C THR A 56 -12.06 0.26 -0.97
N VAL A 57 -13.07 1.13 -1.09
CA VAL A 57 -14.12 1.02 -2.13
C VAL A 57 -13.57 1.48 -3.48
N ASN A 58 -12.90 2.62 -3.52
CA ASN A 58 -12.35 3.20 -4.74
C ASN A 58 -10.87 2.86 -4.96
N SER A 59 -10.27 2.00 -4.13
CA SER A 59 -8.88 1.58 -4.22
C SER A 59 -7.90 2.76 -4.36
N ARG A 60 -8.00 3.73 -3.45
CA ARG A 60 -7.16 4.93 -3.43
C ARG A 60 -6.78 5.34 -2.01
N ILE A 61 -5.71 6.11 -1.89
CA ILE A 61 -5.28 6.73 -0.64
C ILE A 61 -5.73 8.20 -0.67
N ARG A 62 -6.33 8.67 0.41
CA ARG A 62 -6.58 10.09 0.66
C ARG A 62 -5.56 10.60 1.67
N ILE A 63 -4.83 11.65 1.32
CA ILE A 63 -3.89 12.36 2.18
C ILE A 63 -4.48 13.74 2.46
N LEU A 64 -4.74 14.04 3.72
CA LEU A 64 -5.26 15.31 4.20
C LEU A 64 -4.18 16.03 5.01
N GLU A 65 -3.86 17.25 4.63
CA GLU A 65 -3.05 18.16 5.43
C GLU A 65 -3.95 18.84 6.46
N ASP A 66 -3.97 18.27 7.69
CA ASP A 66 -4.88 18.66 8.77
C ASP A 66 -4.27 19.80 9.58
N ASN A 67 -4.54 21.04 9.16
CA ASN A 67 -3.93 22.25 9.74
C ASN A 67 -4.39 22.52 11.19
N ASN A 68 -5.55 22.03 11.58
CA ASN A 68 -6.14 22.26 12.90
C ASN A 68 -6.11 21.03 13.82
N ASN A 69 -5.58 19.90 13.32
CA ASN A 69 -5.40 18.61 14.01
C ASN A 69 -6.72 18.04 14.56
N ASN A 70 -7.82 18.16 13.82
CA ASN A 70 -9.11 17.61 14.18
C ASN A 70 -9.46 16.29 13.46
N ALA A 71 -8.63 15.90 12.51
CA ALA A 71 -8.75 14.69 11.67
C ALA A 71 -10.01 14.68 10.77
N THR A 72 -10.60 15.84 10.49
CA THR A 72 -11.74 16.00 9.56
C THR A 72 -11.33 16.86 8.38
N VAL A 73 -12.05 16.74 7.26
CA VAL A 73 -11.76 17.60 6.09
C VAL A 73 -12.49 18.91 6.25
N ASP A 74 -11.74 20.00 6.38
CA ASP A 74 -12.27 21.34 6.54
C ASP A 74 -12.01 22.23 5.31
N ALA A 75 -12.75 23.33 5.24
CA ALA A 75 -12.59 24.30 4.18
C ALA A 75 -11.21 24.97 4.25
N GLY A 76 -10.45 24.90 3.16
CA GLY A 76 -9.11 25.47 3.06
C GLY A 76 -7.98 24.49 3.34
N GLU A 77 -8.29 23.25 3.72
CA GLU A 77 -7.30 22.19 3.85
C GLU A 77 -7.00 21.52 2.51
N HIS A 78 -5.76 21.05 2.39
CA HIS A 78 -5.30 20.42 1.16
C HIS A 78 -5.52 18.90 1.20
N VAL A 79 -6.26 18.38 0.23
CA VAL A 79 -6.56 16.96 0.09
C VAL A 79 -5.99 16.43 -1.21
N ILE A 80 -5.18 15.38 -1.12
CA ILE A 80 -4.58 14.69 -2.26
C ILE A 80 -5.13 13.27 -2.33
N TYR A 81 -5.44 12.79 -3.53
CA TYR A 81 -5.81 11.40 -3.79
C TYR A 81 -4.73 10.70 -4.61
N ALA A 82 -4.25 9.57 -4.12
CA ALA A 82 -3.33 8.69 -4.84
C ALA A 82 -4.07 7.39 -5.18
N PRO A 83 -4.53 7.19 -6.44
CA PRO A 83 -5.16 5.95 -6.85
C PRO A 83 -4.15 4.82 -6.91
N LEU A 84 -4.58 3.60 -6.60
CA LEU A 84 -3.82 2.40 -6.88
C LEU A 84 -3.91 2.06 -8.38
N GLU A 85 -2.97 1.24 -8.84
CA GLU A 85 -3.00 0.68 -10.20
C GLU A 85 -4.30 -0.06 -10.47
N ASP A 86 -4.76 -0.02 -11.72
CA ASP A 86 -5.92 -0.78 -12.17
C ASP A 86 -5.78 -2.27 -11.83
N SER A 87 -6.85 -2.88 -11.38
CA SER A 87 -6.89 -4.28 -10.97
C SER A 87 -6.19 -4.61 -9.64
N VAL A 88 -5.80 -3.60 -8.86
CA VAL A 88 -5.27 -3.76 -7.51
C VAL A 88 -6.22 -3.14 -6.49
N HIS A 89 -6.35 -3.75 -5.32
CA HIS A 89 -7.19 -3.26 -4.24
C HIS A 89 -6.63 -3.62 -2.86
N PHE A 90 -7.12 -2.94 -1.83
CA PHE A 90 -6.81 -3.29 -0.45
C PHE A 90 -7.58 -4.54 -0.04
N SER A 91 -6.91 -5.54 0.52
CA SER A 91 -7.53 -6.78 0.96
C SER A 91 -6.69 -7.48 2.01
N VAL A 92 -7.35 -8.09 2.98
CA VAL A 92 -6.68 -8.87 4.03
C VAL A 92 -6.34 -10.26 3.48
N PRO A 93 -5.08 -10.72 3.60
CA PRO A 93 -4.69 -12.06 3.17
C PRO A 93 -5.27 -13.14 4.10
N PRO A 94 -5.38 -14.41 3.63
CA PRO A 94 -5.76 -15.54 4.46
C PRO A 94 -4.84 -15.75 5.68
N THR A 95 -3.56 -15.43 5.52
CA THR A 95 -2.55 -15.53 6.58
C THR A 95 -1.76 -14.24 6.64
N GLY A 96 -1.84 -13.52 7.76
CA GLY A 96 -1.07 -12.31 8.00
C GLY A 96 0.42 -12.58 8.27
N ILE A 97 1.20 -11.51 8.38
CA ILE A 97 2.63 -11.59 8.73
C ILE A 97 2.76 -12.04 10.20
N SER A 98 3.56 -13.06 10.46
CA SER A 98 3.90 -13.46 11.82
C SER A 98 4.61 -12.33 12.58
N GLY A 99 4.25 -12.14 13.85
CA GLY A 99 4.81 -11.07 14.67
C GLY A 99 4.32 -9.68 14.26
N SER A 100 3.14 -9.60 13.61
CA SER A 100 2.48 -8.32 13.32
C SER A 100 2.24 -7.56 14.61
N VAL A 101 2.77 -6.35 14.69
CA VAL A 101 2.54 -5.42 15.81
C VAL A 101 1.33 -4.51 15.54
N GLY A 102 0.88 -4.45 14.27
CA GLY A 102 -0.28 -3.69 13.83
C GLY A 102 -1.42 -4.57 13.33
N GLY A 103 -2.64 -4.10 13.44
CA GLY A 103 -3.80 -4.74 12.80
C GLY A 103 -3.88 -4.41 11.30
N PRO A 104 -4.57 -5.24 10.51
CA PRO A 104 -4.86 -4.88 9.14
C PRO A 104 -5.77 -3.66 9.07
N ILE A 105 -5.58 -2.81 8.07
CA ILE A 105 -6.44 -1.62 7.89
C ILE A 105 -7.93 -1.96 7.73
N ASN A 106 -8.24 -3.18 7.31
CA ASN A 106 -9.60 -3.68 7.13
C ASN A 106 -10.01 -4.61 8.29
N GLY A 107 -10.19 -4.08 9.50
CA GLY A 107 -10.71 -4.86 10.63
C GLY A 107 -9.83 -4.85 11.87
N GLY A 108 -8.82 -4.00 11.92
CA GLY A 108 -7.96 -3.81 13.09
C GLY A 108 -8.39 -2.64 13.98
N THR A 109 -7.54 -2.30 14.93
CA THR A 109 -7.70 -1.21 15.90
C THR A 109 -7.42 0.18 15.31
N ILE A 110 -7.31 0.31 13.99
CA ILE A 110 -7.02 1.57 13.31
C ILE A 110 -8.23 2.50 13.39
N LYS A 111 -7.98 3.75 13.73
CA LYS A 111 -9.00 4.80 13.77
C LYS A 111 -9.71 4.92 12.41
N THR A 112 -11.01 5.14 12.43
CA THR A 112 -11.82 5.38 11.23
C THR A 112 -12.22 6.85 11.16
N VAL A 113 -11.97 7.48 10.02
CA VAL A 113 -12.39 8.86 9.71
C VAL A 113 -13.19 8.82 8.41
N ASP A 114 -14.37 9.44 8.40
CA ASP A 114 -15.30 9.42 7.26
C ASP A 114 -15.61 8.00 6.74
N GLY A 115 -15.69 7.02 7.63
CA GLY A 115 -15.91 5.62 7.28
C GLY A 115 -14.70 4.90 6.66
N MET A 116 -13.54 5.54 6.56
CA MET A 116 -12.32 4.97 6.02
C MET A 116 -11.31 4.65 7.13
N PRO A 117 -10.66 3.48 7.08
CA PRO A 117 -9.50 3.20 7.93
C PRO A 117 -8.44 4.28 7.75
N THR A 118 -7.91 4.80 8.85
CA THR A 118 -7.10 6.01 8.81
C THR A 118 -5.88 5.90 9.72
N LEU A 119 -4.73 6.32 9.22
CA LEU A 119 -3.48 6.47 9.94
C LEU A 119 -3.12 7.96 9.98
N ILE A 120 -2.71 8.46 11.13
CA ILE A 120 -2.32 9.86 11.31
C ILE A 120 -0.82 9.90 11.57
N PHE A 121 -0.10 10.70 10.79
CA PHE A 121 1.30 11.03 11.06
C PHE A 121 1.36 12.35 11.82
N HIS A 122 2.02 12.32 12.97
CA HIS A 122 2.20 13.46 13.82
C HIS A 122 3.45 14.25 13.46
N ARG A 123 3.52 15.50 13.89
CA ARG A 123 4.63 16.45 13.65
C ARG A 123 6.01 15.97 14.13
N ASP A 124 6.06 14.97 15.02
CA ASP A 124 7.28 14.31 15.49
C ASP A 124 7.73 13.13 14.61
N GLY A 125 6.95 12.81 13.56
CA GLY A 125 7.19 11.71 12.66
C GLY A 125 6.59 10.38 13.11
N ALA A 126 6.01 10.30 14.31
CA ALA A 126 5.33 9.09 14.77
C ALA A 126 3.99 8.90 14.05
N ALA A 127 3.57 7.64 13.91
CA ALA A 127 2.23 7.31 13.43
C ALA A 127 1.28 7.07 14.61
N SER A 128 -0.02 7.27 14.41
CA SER A 128 -1.05 7.08 15.44
C SER A 128 -1.16 5.64 15.94
N SER A 129 -0.75 4.66 15.11
CA SER A 129 -0.72 3.23 15.46
C SER A 129 0.23 2.46 14.55
N ASP A 130 0.63 1.25 14.97
CA ASP A 130 1.16 0.26 14.04
C ASP A 130 0.08 -0.17 13.05
N ALA A 131 0.45 -0.41 11.80
CA ALA A 131 -0.50 -0.79 10.77
C ALA A 131 0.12 -1.71 9.71
N ASP A 132 -0.64 -2.71 9.28
CA ASP A 132 -0.34 -3.56 8.14
C ASP A 132 -1.33 -3.26 7.00
N ILE A 133 -0.83 -2.65 5.93
CA ILE A 133 -1.61 -2.30 4.74
C ILE A 133 -1.42 -3.39 3.70
N TYR A 134 -2.42 -4.27 3.56
CA TYR A 134 -2.38 -5.38 2.61
C TYR A 134 -3.02 -4.99 1.27
N ILE A 135 -2.34 -5.38 0.21
CA ILE A 135 -2.70 -5.07 -1.18
C ILE A 135 -2.65 -6.37 -1.98
N THR A 136 -3.59 -6.57 -2.87
CA THR A 136 -3.62 -7.72 -3.78
C THR A 136 -4.21 -7.37 -5.13
N SER A 137 -4.05 -8.27 -6.11
CA SER A 137 -4.72 -8.18 -7.40
C SER A 137 -6.19 -8.61 -7.32
N LYS A 138 -7.00 -8.26 -8.31
CA LYS A 138 -8.39 -8.77 -8.43
C LYS A 138 -8.48 -10.30 -8.50
N ARG A 139 -7.40 -10.98 -8.90
CA ARG A 139 -7.32 -12.45 -8.88
C ARG A 139 -7.15 -13.01 -7.48
N ALA A 140 -6.66 -12.21 -6.54
CA ALA A 140 -6.37 -12.61 -5.15
C ALA A 140 -5.63 -13.96 -5.04
N SER A 141 -4.71 -14.22 -5.99
CA SER A 141 -3.81 -15.38 -5.87
C SER A 141 -2.92 -15.19 -4.65
N SER A 142 -2.54 -16.29 -3.98
CA SER A 142 -1.70 -16.23 -2.79
C SER A 142 -0.42 -15.39 -2.99
N ASP A 143 0.24 -15.54 -4.12
CA ASP A 143 1.50 -14.86 -4.43
C ASP A 143 1.33 -13.39 -4.84
N ASP A 144 0.08 -12.92 -5.01
CA ASP A 144 -0.22 -11.54 -5.37
C ASP A 144 -0.33 -10.61 -4.15
N TYR A 145 -0.25 -11.14 -2.92
CA TYR A 145 -0.33 -10.29 -1.73
C TYR A 145 0.97 -9.55 -1.44
N ARG A 146 0.82 -8.27 -1.10
CA ARG A 146 1.88 -7.39 -0.61
C ARG A 146 1.43 -6.73 0.67
N CYS A 147 2.37 -6.38 1.53
CA CYS A 147 2.09 -5.61 2.73
C CYS A 147 3.05 -4.44 2.87
N VAL A 148 2.50 -3.28 3.18
CA VAL A 148 3.26 -2.13 3.67
C VAL A 148 2.96 -1.99 5.15
N ARG A 149 3.96 -2.26 5.99
CA ARG A 149 3.87 -2.12 7.45
C ARG A 149 4.35 -0.75 7.88
N VAL A 150 3.62 -0.11 8.76
CA VAL A 150 4.02 1.13 9.42
C VAL A 150 4.33 0.83 10.87
N ILE A 151 5.45 1.35 11.37
CA ILE A 151 5.85 1.26 12.77
C ILE A 151 5.45 2.56 13.46
N GLN A 152 4.57 2.46 14.47
CA GLN A 152 4.01 3.60 15.19
C GLN A 152 5.08 4.57 15.69
N SER A 153 6.07 4.08 16.42
CA SER A 153 7.04 4.91 17.14
C SER A 153 7.93 5.78 16.24
N THR A 154 8.07 5.42 14.97
CA THR A 154 9.01 6.09 14.03
C THR A 154 8.38 6.51 12.73
N GLY A 155 7.10 6.17 12.47
CA GLY A 155 6.45 6.35 11.16
C GLY A 155 7.07 5.51 10.03
N ARG A 156 8.15 4.76 10.32
CA ARG A 156 8.92 4.02 9.33
C ARG A 156 8.05 2.99 8.61
N THR A 157 8.19 2.93 7.28
CA THR A 157 7.49 1.98 6.43
C THR A 157 8.40 0.83 6.02
N LEU A 158 7.91 -0.41 6.17
CA LEU A 158 8.54 -1.64 5.71
C LEU A 158 7.67 -2.27 4.63
N TRP A 159 8.30 -2.97 3.68
CA TRP A 159 7.58 -3.62 2.60
C TRP A 159 7.83 -5.13 2.61
N TRP A 160 6.75 -5.92 2.43
CA TRP A 160 6.75 -7.37 2.45
C TRP A 160 6.01 -7.94 1.24
N ARG A 161 6.49 -9.09 0.77
CA ARG A 161 5.87 -9.89 -0.29
C ARG A 161 5.47 -11.26 0.27
N TYR A 162 4.33 -11.77 -0.19
CA TYR A 162 3.95 -13.15 0.07
C TYR A 162 4.36 -14.01 -1.12
N LEU A 163 5.25 -14.95 -0.92
CA LEU A 163 5.78 -15.85 -1.94
C LEU A 163 5.89 -17.26 -1.38
N ASN A 164 5.45 -18.27 -2.16
CA ASN A 164 5.57 -19.67 -1.78
C ASN A 164 5.05 -20.00 -0.36
N GLY A 165 3.98 -19.37 0.05
CA GLY A 165 3.37 -19.59 1.37
C GLY A 165 4.02 -18.86 2.54
N THR A 166 5.01 -17.99 2.30
CA THR A 166 5.74 -17.24 3.33
C THR A 166 5.79 -15.75 3.03
N TRP A 167 5.87 -14.95 4.11
CA TRP A 167 6.10 -13.52 4.01
C TRP A 167 7.61 -13.23 4.04
N GLU A 168 8.08 -12.57 3.00
CA GLU A 168 9.47 -12.15 2.88
C GLU A 168 9.57 -10.63 2.86
N GLN A 169 10.45 -10.07 3.69
CA GLN A 169 10.72 -8.64 3.64
C GLN A 169 11.47 -8.32 2.36
N ALA A 170 10.91 -7.44 1.55
CA ALA A 170 11.56 -7.00 0.33
C ALA A 170 12.50 -5.82 0.61
N SER A 171 13.75 -5.95 0.18
CA SER A 171 14.67 -4.82 0.03
C SER A 171 14.39 -4.08 -1.28
N LEU A 172 14.63 -2.79 -1.32
CA LEU A 172 14.60 -1.99 -2.55
C LEU A 172 15.83 -2.31 -3.39
#